data_54460f04267a5bb1790359f9837a6cd5
#
_entry.id   54460f04267a5bb1790359f9837a6cd5
#
_cell.length_a   1.000
_cell.length_b   1.000
_cell.length_c   1.000
_cell.angle_alpha   90.00
_cell.angle_beta   90.00
_cell.angle_gamma   90.00
#
_symmetry.space_group_name_H-M   'P 1'
#
loop_
_entity.id
_entity.type
_entity.pdbx_description
1 polymer ?
#
loop_
_entity_poly.entity_id
_entity_poly.type
_entity_poly.pdbx_seq_one_letter_code
_entity_poly.pdbx_strand_id
1 'polypeptide(L)'
;FFNPHLYFLQKWGKACTFANKRNSIKPMDMEIKINSLGSIHEAAKQFIAAMGDNTVFAFYGKMGAGKTTFIKAVCEELGVTDVINSPTFAIVNEYRSDETGELIYHFDFYRIKKLDEVYDMGYEDYFYSGALCFIEWPELVEELLPGNAVKVEIEESEDGSRIMHFEAE
;
A
#
# COMPACT_ATOMS: atom_id res chain seq x y z
N PHE A 1 -10.13 9.99 23.74
CA PHE A 1 -9.02 9.68 22.83
C PHE A 1 -9.36 8.45 22.03
N PHE A 2 -9.83 8.64 20.80
CA PHE A 2 -10.15 7.57 19.87
C PHE A 2 -8.84 7.11 19.24
N ASN A 3 -8.46 5.83 19.40
CA ASN A 3 -7.29 5.26 18.75
C ASN A 3 -7.78 4.45 17.53
N PRO A 4 -7.61 4.97 16.30
CA PRO A 4 -8.09 4.30 15.08
C PRO A 4 -7.49 2.90 14.88
N HIS A 5 -6.25 2.68 15.30
CA HIS A 5 -5.59 1.37 15.27
C HIS A 5 -6.33 0.30 16.07
N LEU A 6 -6.95 0.67 17.20
CA LEU A 6 -7.70 -0.28 18.01
C LEU A 6 -9.00 -0.73 17.33
N TYR A 7 -9.63 0.16 16.54
CA TYR A 7 -10.87 -0.14 15.82
C TYR A 7 -10.61 -1.08 14.63
N PHE A 8 -9.50 -0.86 13.93
CA PHE A 8 -9.06 -1.72 12.83
C PHE A 8 -8.79 -3.16 13.32
N LEU A 9 -8.09 -3.30 14.44
CA LEU A 9 -7.82 -4.58 15.09
C LEU A 9 -9.11 -5.26 15.62
N GLN A 10 -10.12 -4.51 16.04
CA GLN A 10 -11.38 -5.08 16.50
C GLN A 10 -12.28 -5.59 15.37
N LYS A 11 -12.27 -4.97 14.21
CA LYS A 11 -13.13 -5.38 13.07
C LYS A 11 -12.55 -6.58 12.31
N TRP A 12 -11.22 -6.68 12.22
CA TRP A 12 -10.52 -7.70 11.43
C TRP A 12 -9.63 -8.65 12.25
N GLY A 13 -9.40 -8.34 13.51
CA GLY A 13 -8.40 -9.00 14.38
C GLY A 13 -8.93 -10.11 15.26
N LYS A 14 -9.80 -11.01 14.82
CA LYS A 14 -10.13 -12.23 15.58
C LYS A 14 -9.17 -13.40 15.34
N ALA A 15 -7.94 -13.16 14.96
CA ALA A 15 -6.98 -14.23 14.71
C ALA A 15 -5.54 -13.98 15.19
N CYS A 16 -5.26 -13.02 16.06
CA CYS A 16 -3.92 -12.94 16.66
C CYS A 16 -3.97 -12.38 18.08
N THR A 17 -4.28 -13.25 19.05
CA THR A 17 -3.83 -13.08 20.43
C THR A 17 -2.48 -13.79 20.56
N PHE A 18 -1.39 -13.07 20.38
CA PHE A 18 -0.11 -13.50 20.98
C PHE A 18 0.60 -12.32 21.61
N ALA A 19 0.79 -12.45 22.91
CA ALA A 19 1.44 -11.52 23.80
C ALA A 19 2.92 -11.33 23.48
N ASN A 20 3.28 -10.05 23.43
CA ASN A 20 4.51 -9.46 23.97
C ASN A 20 5.69 -10.43 24.28
N LYS A 21 6.57 -10.63 23.30
CA LYS A 21 7.99 -10.92 23.51
C LYS A 21 8.77 -10.24 22.41
N ARG A 22 9.58 -9.23 22.79
CA ARG A 22 10.64 -8.68 21.96
C ARG A 22 11.66 -9.79 21.63
N ASN A 23 11.35 -10.57 20.63
CA ASN A 23 12.33 -11.37 19.90
C ASN A 23 12.36 -10.76 18.49
N SER A 24 13.55 -10.56 17.97
CA SER A 24 13.81 -10.18 16.59
C SER A 24 13.12 -11.21 15.66
N ILE A 25 11.86 -10.93 15.36
CA ILE A 25 11.11 -11.69 14.35
C ILE A 25 11.76 -11.24 13.03
N LYS A 26 12.37 -12.17 12.30
CA LYS A 26 12.77 -11.93 10.92
C LYS A 26 11.52 -11.52 10.17
N PRO A 27 11.58 -10.44 9.35
CA PRO A 27 10.47 -10.12 8.46
C PRO A 27 10.08 -11.37 7.68
N MET A 28 8.79 -11.66 7.66
CA MET A 28 8.26 -12.83 6.96
C MET A 28 8.00 -12.44 5.52
N ASP A 29 8.71 -13.10 4.60
CA ASP A 29 8.47 -12.96 3.18
C ASP A 29 7.06 -13.49 2.85
N MET A 30 6.16 -12.60 2.44
CA MET A 30 4.77 -12.91 2.12
C MET A 30 4.58 -13.00 0.62
N GLU A 31 3.91 -14.07 0.19
CA GLU A 31 3.50 -14.25 -1.20
C GLU A 31 1.97 -14.28 -1.28
N ILE A 32 1.39 -13.41 -2.12
CA ILE A 32 -0.04 -13.41 -2.42
C ILE A 32 -0.24 -13.65 -3.91
N LYS A 33 -0.97 -14.71 -4.28
CA LYS A 33 -1.32 -15.02 -5.66
C LYS A 33 -2.69 -14.44 -6.01
N ILE A 34 -2.74 -13.67 -7.10
CA ILE A 34 -3.95 -13.08 -7.67
C ILE A 34 -4.26 -13.82 -8.97
N ASN A 35 -5.16 -14.80 -8.91
CA ASN A 35 -5.45 -15.68 -10.04
C ASN A 35 -6.23 -14.97 -11.17
N SER A 36 -7.02 -13.96 -10.83
CA SER A 36 -7.84 -13.18 -11.76
C SER A 36 -8.31 -11.88 -11.13
N LEU A 37 -8.88 -10.98 -11.92
CA LEU A 37 -9.55 -9.78 -11.39
C LEU A 37 -10.68 -10.13 -10.40
N GLY A 38 -11.35 -11.26 -10.58
CA GLY A 38 -12.41 -11.71 -9.65
C GLY A 38 -11.90 -12.08 -8.26
N SER A 39 -10.60 -12.38 -8.11
CA SER A 39 -9.98 -12.70 -6.81
C SER A 39 -9.19 -11.54 -6.20
N ILE A 40 -9.19 -10.36 -6.83
CA ILE A 40 -8.33 -9.25 -6.41
C ILE A 40 -8.72 -8.70 -5.03
N HIS A 41 -10.00 -8.67 -4.71
CA HIS A 41 -10.49 -8.20 -3.41
C HIS A 41 -10.09 -9.14 -2.27
N GLU A 42 -10.07 -10.45 -2.52
CA GLU A 42 -9.57 -11.41 -1.54
C GLU A 42 -8.07 -11.23 -1.29
N ALA A 43 -7.30 -11.00 -2.35
CA ALA A 43 -5.88 -10.67 -2.24
C ALA A 43 -5.66 -9.34 -1.51
N ALA A 44 -6.50 -8.33 -1.76
CA ALA A 44 -6.46 -7.06 -1.05
C ALA A 44 -6.71 -7.22 0.46
N LYS A 45 -7.66 -8.07 0.85
CA LYS A 45 -7.92 -8.39 2.28
C LYS A 45 -6.74 -9.07 2.93
N GLN A 46 -6.09 -10.02 2.24
CA GLN A 46 -4.89 -10.68 2.73
C GLN A 46 -3.74 -9.69 2.92
N PHE A 47 -3.54 -8.79 1.96
CA PHE A 47 -2.55 -7.73 2.04
C PHE A 47 -2.81 -6.80 3.23
N ILE A 48 -4.04 -6.30 3.38
CA ILE A 48 -4.45 -5.45 4.51
C ILE A 48 -4.20 -6.14 5.85
N ALA A 49 -4.51 -7.43 5.96
CA ALA A 49 -4.27 -8.20 7.18
C ALA A 49 -2.78 -8.36 7.53
N ALA A 50 -1.91 -8.29 6.52
CA ALA A 50 -0.46 -8.44 6.65
C ALA A 50 0.31 -7.10 6.71
N MET A 51 -0.36 -5.95 6.51
CA MET A 51 0.27 -4.62 6.52
C MET A 51 0.91 -4.26 7.88
N GLY A 52 0.39 -4.84 8.97
CA GLY A 52 0.83 -4.50 10.32
C GLY A 52 0.66 -3.01 10.63
N ASP A 53 1.68 -2.43 11.29
CA ASP A 53 1.72 -1.00 11.63
C ASP A 53 2.40 -0.15 10.53
N ASN A 54 2.73 -0.75 9.39
CA ASN A 54 3.38 -0.05 8.29
C ASN A 54 2.39 0.89 7.58
N THR A 55 2.88 2.06 7.19
CA THR A 55 2.06 3.09 6.55
C THR A 55 2.53 3.46 5.14
N VAL A 56 3.75 3.10 4.74
CA VAL A 56 4.29 3.43 3.42
C VAL A 56 4.62 2.16 2.65
N PHE A 57 4.00 1.99 1.49
CA PHE A 57 4.14 0.81 0.63
C PHE A 57 4.58 1.23 -0.78
N ALA A 58 5.76 0.77 -1.18
CA ALA A 58 6.37 1.08 -2.47
C ALA A 58 6.17 -0.09 -3.45
N PHE A 59 5.32 0.12 -4.47
CA PHE A 59 4.91 -0.89 -5.43
C PHE A 59 5.82 -0.90 -6.67
N TYR A 60 6.63 -1.94 -6.77
CA TYR A 60 7.50 -2.24 -7.91
C TYR A 60 6.80 -3.20 -8.87
N GLY A 61 7.12 -3.08 -10.13
CA GLY A 61 6.62 -3.96 -11.17
C GLY A 61 6.52 -3.26 -12.52
N LYS A 62 6.59 -4.03 -13.59
CA LYS A 62 6.53 -3.52 -14.96
C LYS A 62 5.21 -2.78 -15.23
N MET A 63 5.18 -1.98 -16.28
CA MET A 63 3.94 -1.40 -16.78
C MET A 63 2.95 -2.53 -17.13
N GLY A 64 1.70 -2.40 -16.68
CA GLY A 64 0.68 -3.43 -16.87
C GLY A 64 0.71 -4.58 -15.85
N ALA A 65 1.65 -4.62 -14.92
CA ALA A 65 1.70 -5.67 -13.88
C ALA A 65 0.48 -5.68 -12.95
N GLY A 66 -0.29 -4.58 -12.89
CA GLY A 66 -1.51 -4.49 -12.10
C GLY A 66 -1.40 -3.67 -10.83
N LYS A 67 -0.31 -2.88 -10.63
CA LYS A 67 -0.10 -2.03 -9.44
C LYS A 67 -1.31 -1.17 -9.13
N THR A 68 -1.71 -0.31 -10.06
CA THR A 68 -2.87 0.59 -9.88
C THR A 68 -4.15 -0.18 -9.61
N THR A 69 -4.38 -1.30 -10.33
CA THR A 69 -5.58 -2.12 -10.16
C THR A 69 -5.64 -2.74 -8.77
N PHE A 70 -4.49 -3.20 -8.25
CA PHE A 70 -4.40 -3.76 -6.91
C PHE A 70 -4.59 -2.69 -5.84
N ILE A 71 -3.92 -1.54 -5.96
CA ILE A 71 -4.07 -0.40 -5.03
C ILE A 71 -5.53 0.05 -4.95
N LYS A 72 -6.24 0.10 -6.09
CA LYS A 72 -7.68 0.40 -6.10
C LYS A 72 -8.48 -0.59 -5.26
N ALA A 73 -8.26 -1.88 -5.46
CA ALA A 73 -8.95 -2.91 -4.68
C ALA A 73 -8.64 -2.79 -3.17
N VAL A 74 -7.40 -2.47 -2.81
CA VAL A 74 -7.02 -2.21 -1.41
C VAL A 74 -7.77 -0.99 -0.85
N CYS A 75 -7.81 0.13 -1.57
CA CYS A 75 -8.55 1.31 -1.14
C CYS A 75 -10.06 1.03 -0.97
N GLU A 76 -10.67 0.27 -1.89
CA GLU A 76 -12.08 -0.14 -1.80
C GLU A 76 -12.33 -0.99 -0.55
N GLU A 77 -11.45 -1.97 -0.25
CA GLU A 77 -11.52 -2.79 0.96
C GLU A 77 -11.24 -1.99 2.25
N LEU A 78 -10.53 -0.88 2.16
CA LEU A 78 -10.32 0.08 3.27
C LEU A 78 -11.50 1.04 3.45
N GLY A 79 -12.58 0.91 2.67
CA GLY A 79 -13.79 1.69 2.79
C GLY A 79 -13.79 3.02 2.03
N VAL A 80 -12.97 3.15 1.00
CA VAL A 80 -13.05 4.30 0.08
C VAL A 80 -14.17 4.06 -0.91
N THR A 81 -15.17 4.95 -0.94
CA THR A 81 -16.31 4.86 -1.88
C THR A 81 -16.17 5.81 -3.06
N ASP A 82 -15.22 6.73 -3.01
CA ASP A 82 -14.89 7.64 -4.11
C ASP A 82 -14.34 6.89 -5.34
N VAL A 83 -14.42 7.55 -6.49
CA VAL A 83 -13.83 7.00 -7.73
C VAL A 83 -12.31 7.02 -7.63
N ILE A 84 -11.72 5.83 -7.48
CA ILE A 84 -10.27 5.67 -7.37
C ILE A 84 -9.64 5.61 -8.76
N ASN A 85 -8.82 6.61 -9.07
CA ASN A 85 -8.09 6.72 -10.34
C ASN A 85 -6.58 6.68 -10.11
N SER A 86 -5.82 6.33 -11.17
CA SER A 86 -4.37 6.53 -11.13
C SER A 86 -4.05 8.02 -11.09
N PRO A 87 -3.16 8.48 -10.19
CA PRO A 87 -2.76 9.88 -10.10
C PRO A 87 -1.68 10.27 -11.12
N THR A 88 -1.58 9.57 -12.26
CA THR A 88 -0.51 9.77 -13.26
C THR A 88 -0.33 11.23 -13.69
N PHE A 89 -1.38 12.05 -13.67
CA PHE A 89 -1.30 13.48 -14.00
C PHE A 89 -1.16 14.38 -12.78
N ALA A 90 -1.73 13.99 -11.65
CA ALA A 90 -1.74 14.78 -10.42
C ALA A 90 -0.55 14.45 -9.50
N ILE A 91 0.20 13.38 -9.79
CA ILE A 91 1.27 12.80 -8.98
C ILE A 91 0.74 12.14 -7.70
N VAL A 92 -0.17 12.77 -6.98
CA VAL A 92 -0.81 12.25 -5.77
C VAL A 92 -2.31 12.48 -5.81
N ASN A 93 -3.06 11.46 -5.40
CA ASN A 93 -4.48 11.54 -5.05
C ASN A 93 -4.64 11.28 -3.55
N GLU A 94 -5.55 12.04 -2.94
CA GLU A 94 -5.97 11.84 -1.56
C GLU A 94 -7.34 11.17 -1.56
N TYR A 95 -7.47 10.10 -0.79
CA TYR A 95 -8.73 9.42 -0.51
C TYR A 95 -8.98 9.41 0.99
N ARG A 96 -10.25 9.23 1.34
CA ARG A 96 -10.66 9.08 2.73
C ARG A 96 -11.56 7.86 2.87
N SER A 97 -11.27 7.03 3.85
CA SER A 97 -12.16 5.93 4.21
C SER A 97 -13.45 6.48 4.81
N ASP A 98 -14.59 6.13 4.23
CA ASP A 98 -15.91 6.48 4.78
C ASP A 98 -16.23 5.71 6.08
N GLU A 99 -15.55 4.59 6.30
CA GLU A 99 -15.73 3.77 7.50
C GLU A 99 -14.91 4.26 8.69
N THR A 100 -13.64 4.64 8.47
CA THR A 100 -12.70 4.99 9.55
C THR A 100 -12.37 6.47 9.60
N GLY A 101 -12.59 7.20 8.51
CA GLY A 101 -12.18 8.60 8.34
C GLY A 101 -10.67 8.77 8.07
N GLU A 102 -9.92 7.67 7.94
CA GLU A 102 -8.48 7.71 7.70
C GLU A 102 -8.15 8.20 6.29
N LEU A 103 -7.05 8.95 6.19
CA LEU A 103 -6.50 9.43 4.93
C LEU A 103 -5.62 8.35 4.28
N ILE A 104 -5.72 8.27 2.95
CA ILE A 104 -4.92 7.38 2.12
C ILE A 104 -4.38 8.21 0.97
N TYR A 105 -3.07 8.20 0.80
CA TYR A 105 -2.38 8.87 -0.29
C TYR A 105 -1.92 7.85 -1.33
N HIS A 106 -2.27 8.08 -2.59
CA HIS A 106 -1.86 7.26 -3.72
C HIS A 106 -0.98 8.08 -4.66
N PHE A 107 0.26 7.69 -4.80
CA PHE A 107 1.27 8.35 -5.65
C PHE A 107 1.53 7.54 -6.91
N ASP A 108 1.74 8.24 -8.02
CA ASP A 108 2.24 7.66 -9.27
C ASP A 108 3.35 8.57 -9.84
N PHE A 109 4.59 8.13 -9.69
CA PHE A 109 5.75 8.91 -10.14
C PHE A 109 6.19 8.62 -11.58
N TYR A 110 5.43 7.83 -12.36
CA TYR A 110 5.78 7.42 -13.72
C TYR A 110 6.18 8.59 -14.65
N ARG A 111 5.55 9.77 -14.49
CA ARG A 111 5.77 10.93 -15.35
C ARG A 111 6.76 11.94 -14.81
N ILE A 112 7.28 11.74 -13.63
CA ILE A 112 8.29 12.61 -13.03
C ILE A 112 9.55 12.57 -13.89
N LYS A 113 10.09 13.75 -14.17
CA LYS A 113 11.32 13.92 -14.96
C LYS A 113 12.50 14.33 -14.09
N LYS A 114 12.24 14.98 -12.96
CA LYS A 114 13.24 15.49 -12.02
C LYS A 114 12.73 15.35 -10.59
N LEU A 115 13.63 15.04 -9.69
CA LEU A 115 13.33 14.97 -8.25
C LEU A 115 12.86 16.30 -7.68
N ASP A 116 13.28 17.43 -8.27
CA ASP A 116 12.82 18.77 -7.86
C ASP A 116 11.29 18.87 -7.84
N GLU A 117 10.59 18.18 -8.77
CA GLU A 117 9.13 18.15 -8.82
C GLU A 117 8.53 17.50 -7.54
N VAL A 118 9.24 16.52 -6.97
CA VAL A 118 8.81 15.84 -5.73
C VAL A 118 9.11 16.71 -4.51
N TYR A 119 10.25 17.38 -4.49
CA TYR A 119 10.57 18.36 -3.44
C TYR A 119 9.56 19.51 -3.42
N ASP A 120 9.22 20.05 -4.61
CA ASP A 120 8.30 21.18 -4.74
C ASP A 120 6.88 20.86 -4.28
N MET A 121 6.45 19.59 -4.37
CA MET A 121 5.14 19.16 -3.85
C MET A 121 5.10 18.96 -2.33
N GLY A 122 6.25 19.00 -1.64
CA GLY A 122 6.33 18.79 -0.20
C GLY A 122 6.08 17.34 0.22
N TYR A 123 6.70 16.38 -0.47
CA TYR A 123 6.50 14.93 -0.26
C TYR A 123 6.62 14.49 1.21
N GLU A 124 7.43 15.18 2.02
CA GLU A 124 7.66 14.88 3.42
C GLU A 124 6.36 14.98 4.25
N ASP A 125 5.51 15.96 3.93
CA ASP A 125 4.23 16.14 4.60
C ASP A 125 3.27 14.95 4.43
N TYR A 126 3.47 14.17 3.37
CA TYR A 126 2.71 12.95 3.10
C TYR A 126 3.39 11.72 3.70
N PHE A 127 4.65 11.47 3.38
CA PHE A 127 5.37 10.25 3.75
C PHE A 127 5.55 10.10 5.26
N TYR A 128 5.62 11.22 5.98
CA TYR A 128 5.78 11.24 7.44
C TYR A 128 4.50 11.66 8.19
N SER A 129 3.35 11.71 7.49
CA SER A 129 2.05 12.07 8.11
C SER A 129 1.50 10.99 9.03
N GLY A 130 1.93 9.74 8.88
CA GLY A 130 1.34 8.57 9.51
C GLY A 130 0.08 8.05 8.80
N ALA A 131 -0.38 8.69 7.73
CA ALA A 131 -1.41 8.17 6.85
C ALA A 131 -0.87 7.08 5.93
N LEU A 132 -1.74 6.23 5.40
CA LEU A 132 -1.36 5.22 4.41
C LEU A 132 -0.89 5.89 3.11
N CYS A 133 0.27 5.48 2.61
CA CYS A 133 0.86 5.92 1.36
C CYS A 133 1.13 4.73 0.46
N PHE A 134 0.46 4.66 -0.68
CA PHE A 134 0.72 3.69 -1.73
C PHE A 134 1.46 4.40 -2.87
N ILE A 135 2.65 3.91 -3.22
CA ILE A 135 3.57 4.58 -4.14
C ILE A 135 3.82 3.69 -5.35
N GLU A 136 3.43 4.14 -6.55
CA GLU A 136 3.78 3.51 -7.81
C GLU A 136 5.03 4.16 -8.43
N TRP A 137 5.85 3.37 -9.11
CA TRP A 137 7.13 3.78 -9.70
C TRP A 137 8.11 4.36 -8.69
N PRO A 138 8.29 3.67 -7.54
CA PRO A 138 9.14 4.17 -6.45
C PRO A 138 10.62 4.26 -6.84
N GLU A 139 11.07 3.53 -7.87
CA GLU A 139 12.43 3.58 -8.40
C GLU A 139 12.86 4.96 -8.89
N LEU A 140 11.89 5.83 -9.21
CA LEU A 140 12.17 7.22 -9.63
C LEU A 140 12.41 8.17 -8.45
N VAL A 141 12.06 7.73 -7.24
CA VAL A 141 12.13 8.52 -5.98
C VAL A 141 12.75 7.72 -4.83
N GLU A 142 13.50 6.68 -5.13
CA GLU A 142 13.99 5.70 -4.17
C GLU A 142 14.78 6.34 -3.02
N GLU A 143 15.57 7.38 -3.30
CA GLU A 143 16.34 8.12 -2.30
C GLU A 143 15.49 8.95 -1.32
N LEU A 144 14.21 9.19 -1.66
CA LEU A 144 13.28 9.97 -0.84
C LEU A 144 12.36 9.08 0.01
N LEU A 145 12.34 7.76 -0.25
CA LEU A 145 11.50 6.84 0.49
C LEU A 145 11.92 6.76 1.97
N PRO A 146 10.96 6.73 2.91
CA PRO A 146 11.27 6.45 4.31
C PRO A 146 11.99 5.11 4.48
N GLY A 147 12.92 5.04 5.43
CA GLY A 147 13.70 3.82 5.68
C GLY A 147 12.86 2.60 6.12
N ASN A 148 11.63 2.83 6.55
CA ASN A 148 10.64 1.81 6.91
C ASN A 148 9.59 1.57 5.82
N ALA A 149 9.78 2.09 4.60
CA ALA A 149 8.89 1.81 3.48
C ALA A 149 8.93 0.33 3.12
N VAL A 150 7.77 -0.30 3.07
CA VAL A 150 7.65 -1.71 2.69
C VAL A 150 7.72 -1.84 1.18
N LYS A 151 8.65 -2.65 0.71
CA LYS A 151 8.77 -2.99 -0.71
C LYS A 151 7.71 -4.02 -1.07
N VAL A 152 6.92 -3.74 -2.10
CA VAL A 152 5.92 -4.64 -2.67
C VAL A 152 6.25 -4.88 -4.14
N GLU A 153 6.52 -6.10 -4.52
CA GLU A 153 6.80 -6.48 -5.91
C GLU A 153 5.59 -7.19 -6.51
N ILE A 154 5.13 -6.75 -7.68
CA ILE A 154 4.04 -7.40 -8.41
C ILE A 154 4.57 -7.86 -9.77
N GLU A 155 4.44 -9.15 -10.04
CA GLU A 155 4.85 -9.77 -11.30
C GLU A 155 3.70 -10.54 -11.95
N GLU A 156 3.68 -10.52 -13.27
CA GLU A 156 2.78 -11.35 -14.08
C GLU A 156 3.42 -12.71 -14.37
N SER A 157 2.70 -13.76 -14.02
CA SER A 157 3.10 -15.13 -14.31
C SER A 157 2.73 -15.55 -15.74
N GLU A 158 3.32 -16.62 -16.24
CA GLU A 158 3.06 -17.15 -17.60
C GLU A 158 1.59 -17.53 -17.82
N ASP A 159 0.88 -17.93 -16.77
CA ASP A 159 -0.54 -18.29 -16.79
C ASP A 159 -1.48 -17.07 -16.74
N GLY A 160 -0.93 -15.84 -16.72
CA GLY A 160 -1.69 -14.60 -16.63
C GLY A 160 -2.14 -14.22 -15.21
N SER A 161 -1.83 -15.03 -14.20
CA SER A 161 -1.99 -14.65 -12.80
C SER A 161 -0.94 -13.60 -12.40
N ARG A 162 -1.13 -12.95 -11.24
CA ARG A 162 -0.12 -12.09 -10.65
C ARG A 162 0.35 -12.69 -9.34
N ILE A 163 1.63 -12.52 -9.09
CA ILE A 163 2.23 -12.89 -7.80
C ILE A 163 2.75 -11.60 -7.19
N MET A 164 2.42 -11.40 -5.93
CA MET A 164 2.88 -10.26 -5.14
C MET A 164 3.74 -10.77 -4.00
N HIS A 165 4.93 -10.17 -3.85
CA HIS A 165 5.87 -10.43 -2.76
C HIS A 165 6.08 -9.16 -1.95
N PHE A 166 6.09 -9.28 -0.62
CA PHE A 166 6.45 -8.19 0.29
C PHE A 166 6.87 -8.76 1.65
N GLU A 167 7.68 -8.00 2.37
CA GLU A 167 8.08 -8.35 3.73
C GLU A 167 7.05 -7.80 4.71
N ALA A 168 6.40 -8.70 5.47
CA ALA A 168 5.48 -8.38 6.56
C ALA A 168 6.21 -8.43 7.90
N GLU A 169 5.95 -7.44 8.78
CA GLU A 169 6.43 -7.45 10.17
C GLU A 169 5.46 -8.19 11.11
#